data_2c2c042ff63aeb66c24015ab8dd06e57
#
_entry.id   2c2c042ff63aeb66c24015ab8dd06e57
#
_cell.length_a   1.000
_cell.length_b   1.000
_cell.length_c   1.000
_cell.angle_alpha   90.00
_cell.angle_beta   90.00
_cell.angle_gamma   90.00
#
_symmetry.space_group_name_H-M   'P 1'
#
loop_
_entity.id
_entity.type
_entity.pdbx_description
1 polymer ?
#
loop_
_entity_poly.entity_id
_entity_poly.type
_entity_poly.pdbx_seq_one_letter_code
_entity_poly.pdbx_strand_id
1 'polypeptide(L)'
;MRRIVVTAITILVCFLLQTSVFDLFKLADIVPNVLLILVSSVSVMRGQKEGMLTGFFGGLLLDIFYGSWLGGFAFIYMLFGFVDGLFNQIYYSDDNFLPIIMIGVNDLVYGIIMYIAYGLLQNHMHILFYIRSIILPEMVYTVAVGIILYQILLRINDWLEKKNKGSADFV
;
A
#
# COMPACT_ATOMS: atom_id res chain seq x y z
N MET A 1 -9.13 6.67 19.44
CA MET A 1 -8.13 5.70 19.92
C MET A 1 -8.23 4.34 19.19
N ARG A 2 -9.39 3.69 19.13
CA ARG A 2 -9.55 2.35 18.52
C ARG A 2 -9.13 2.26 17.06
N ARG A 3 -9.48 3.25 16.20
CA ARG A 3 -9.07 3.29 14.78
C ARG A 3 -7.54 3.29 14.63
N ILE A 4 -6.85 4.10 15.43
CA ILE A 4 -5.38 4.19 15.38
C ILE A 4 -4.74 2.85 15.74
N VAL A 5 -5.22 2.22 16.80
CA VAL A 5 -4.70 0.90 17.26
C VAL A 5 -4.91 -0.16 16.17
N VAL A 6 -6.12 -0.25 15.59
CA VAL A 6 -6.40 -1.23 14.54
C VAL A 6 -5.55 -0.95 13.29
N THR A 7 -5.41 0.32 12.88
CA THR A 7 -4.55 0.67 11.74
C THR A 7 -3.09 0.30 12.01
N ALA A 8 -2.57 0.59 13.22
CA ALA A 8 -1.21 0.22 13.59
C ALA A 8 -0.99 -1.31 13.56
N ILE A 9 -1.92 -2.08 14.10
CA ILE A 9 -1.87 -3.54 14.04
C ILE A 9 -1.93 -4.02 12.59
N THR A 10 -2.78 -3.43 11.75
CA THR A 10 -2.90 -3.80 10.34
C THR A 10 -1.61 -3.51 9.58
N ILE A 11 -0.94 -2.38 9.84
CA ILE A 11 0.37 -2.06 9.26
C ILE A 11 1.40 -3.14 9.62
N LEU A 12 1.49 -3.52 10.90
CA LEU A 12 2.40 -4.56 11.37
C LEU A 12 2.10 -5.92 10.74
N VAL A 13 0.84 -6.31 10.67
CA VAL A 13 0.42 -7.57 10.04
C VAL A 13 0.77 -7.57 8.54
N CYS A 14 0.46 -6.51 7.81
CA CYS A 14 0.80 -6.38 6.40
C CYS A 14 2.32 -6.41 6.17
N PHE A 15 3.09 -5.74 7.02
CA PHE A 15 4.55 -5.78 6.97
C PHE A 15 5.08 -7.20 7.18
N LEU A 16 4.60 -7.92 8.20
CA LEU A 16 5.00 -9.30 8.46
C LEU A 16 4.57 -10.25 7.32
N LEU A 17 3.38 -10.06 6.76
CA LEU A 17 2.93 -10.84 5.59
C LEU A 17 3.87 -10.61 4.40
N GLN A 18 4.22 -9.36 4.11
CA GLN A 18 5.12 -9.02 3.01
C GLN A 18 6.51 -9.62 3.18
N THR A 19 7.08 -9.52 4.39
CA THR A 19 8.47 -9.89 4.66
C THR A 19 8.67 -11.36 5.02
N SER A 20 7.65 -12.06 5.50
CA SER A 20 7.76 -13.45 5.92
C SER A 20 6.99 -14.40 5.00
N VAL A 21 5.69 -14.15 4.80
CA VAL A 21 4.83 -15.08 4.05
C VAL A 21 5.08 -14.99 2.54
N PHE A 22 5.03 -13.79 1.99
CA PHE A 22 5.22 -13.61 0.56
C PHE A 22 6.67 -13.78 0.12
N ASP A 23 7.63 -13.64 1.04
CA ASP A 23 9.02 -13.98 0.79
C ASP A 23 9.21 -15.50 0.54
N LEU A 24 8.40 -16.35 1.19
CA LEU A 24 8.37 -17.80 0.94
C LEU A 24 7.65 -18.17 -0.37
N PHE A 25 6.73 -17.34 -0.85
CA PHE A 25 5.94 -17.56 -2.07
C PHE A 25 6.39 -16.66 -3.22
N LYS A 26 7.68 -16.35 -3.30
CA LYS A 26 8.25 -15.58 -4.41
C LYS A 26 7.96 -16.23 -5.75
N LEU A 27 7.31 -15.51 -6.64
CA LEU A 27 7.16 -15.89 -8.04
C LEU A 27 8.30 -15.24 -8.84
N ALA A 28 9.29 -16.04 -9.25
CA ALA A 28 10.47 -15.55 -9.97
C ALA A 28 11.24 -14.42 -9.22
N ASP A 29 11.41 -14.54 -7.91
CA ASP A 29 12.01 -13.55 -7.01
C ASP A 29 11.19 -12.25 -6.83
N ILE A 30 9.93 -12.23 -7.26
CA ILE A 30 9.02 -11.09 -7.13
C ILE A 30 8.09 -11.30 -5.95
N VAL A 31 7.97 -10.27 -5.10
CA VAL A 31 7.10 -10.23 -3.92
C VAL A 31 6.04 -9.14 -4.11
N PRO A 32 4.75 -9.40 -3.82
CA PRO A 32 3.72 -8.37 -3.94
C PRO A 32 3.90 -7.28 -2.87
N ASN A 33 3.60 -6.04 -3.24
CA ASN A 33 3.73 -4.89 -2.35
C ASN A 33 2.51 -4.72 -1.44
N VAL A 34 2.46 -5.54 -0.37
CA VAL A 34 1.30 -5.61 0.54
C VAL A 34 1.08 -4.31 1.30
N LEU A 35 2.15 -3.62 1.69
CA LEU A 35 2.03 -2.32 2.36
C LEU A 35 1.46 -1.24 1.43
N LEU A 36 1.82 -1.27 0.15
CA LEU A 36 1.25 -0.36 -0.83
C LEU A 36 -0.24 -0.62 -1.03
N ILE A 37 -0.67 -1.89 -1.08
CA ILE A 37 -2.08 -2.27 -1.11
C ILE A 37 -2.82 -1.68 0.10
N LEU A 38 -2.24 -1.80 1.30
CA LEU A 38 -2.82 -1.24 2.52
C LEU A 38 -2.96 0.28 2.45
N VAL A 39 -1.89 0.98 2.05
CA VAL A 39 -1.87 2.46 1.97
C VAL A 39 -2.92 2.95 1.00
N SER A 40 -2.94 2.42 -0.23
CA SER A 40 -3.93 2.79 -1.24
C SER A 40 -5.37 2.52 -0.78
N SER A 41 -5.61 1.35 -0.18
CA SER A 41 -6.94 0.98 0.31
C SER A 41 -7.42 1.91 1.42
N VAL A 42 -6.59 2.16 2.44
CA VAL A 42 -6.94 3.05 3.56
C VAL A 42 -7.14 4.48 3.08
N SER A 43 -6.30 4.95 2.16
CA SER A 43 -6.38 6.31 1.61
C SER A 43 -7.68 6.56 0.88
N VAL A 44 -8.06 5.66 -0.02
CA VAL A 44 -9.31 5.77 -0.78
C VAL A 44 -10.53 5.66 0.14
N MET A 45 -10.51 4.76 1.13
CA MET A 45 -11.64 4.56 2.06
C MET A 45 -11.78 5.70 3.08
N ARG A 46 -10.65 6.24 3.60
CA ARG A 46 -10.67 7.13 4.78
C ARG A 46 -10.13 8.54 4.53
N GLY A 47 -9.60 8.77 3.32
CA GLY A 47 -9.10 10.08 2.89
C GLY A 47 -7.63 10.32 3.21
N GLN A 48 -7.19 11.51 2.81
CA GLN A 48 -5.78 11.93 2.76
C GLN A 48 -5.03 11.79 4.09
N LYS A 49 -5.63 12.25 5.20
CA LYS A 49 -4.96 12.30 6.50
C LYS A 49 -4.60 10.90 7.02
N GLU A 50 -5.58 9.98 6.99
CA GLU A 50 -5.35 8.60 7.43
C GLU A 50 -4.44 7.85 6.45
N GLY A 51 -4.58 8.11 5.14
CA GLY A 51 -3.70 7.58 4.11
C GLY A 51 -2.24 7.99 4.27
N MET A 52 -1.98 9.28 4.44
CA MET A 52 -0.63 9.81 4.68
C MET A 52 0.02 9.19 5.92
N LEU A 53 -0.72 9.13 7.03
CA LEU A 53 -0.21 8.53 8.27
C LEU A 53 0.08 7.04 8.10
N THR A 54 -0.82 6.29 7.45
CA THR A 54 -0.62 4.87 7.16
C THR A 54 0.59 4.66 6.26
N GLY A 55 0.74 5.49 5.22
CA GLY A 55 1.89 5.46 4.31
C GLY A 55 3.19 5.81 5.02
N PHE A 56 3.20 6.86 5.83
CA PHE A 56 4.38 7.26 6.59
C PHE A 56 4.87 6.15 7.53
N PHE A 57 3.99 5.61 8.37
CA PHE A 57 4.38 4.56 9.31
C PHE A 57 4.70 3.23 8.62
N GLY A 58 3.96 2.85 7.58
CA GLY A 58 4.26 1.66 6.78
C GLY A 58 5.60 1.77 6.07
N GLY A 59 5.86 2.90 5.40
CA GLY A 59 7.14 3.17 4.76
C GLY A 59 8.31 3.30 5.74
N LEU A 60 8.07 3.86 6.95
CA LEU A 60 9.08 3.93 7.99
C LEU A 60 9.53 2.54 8.47
N LEU A 61 8.62 1.57 8.55
CA LEU A 61 8.99 0.18 8.83
C LEU A 61 9.90 -0.38 7.72
N LEU A 62 9.58 -0.11 6.45
CA LEU A 62 10.46 -0.52 5.35
C LEU A 62 11.83 0.17 5.43
N ASP A 63 11.88 1.45 5.77
CA ASP A 63 13.13 2.19 5.95
C ASP A 63 14.01 1.58 7.03
N ILE A 64 13.42 1.19 8.17
CA ILE A 64 14.16 0.60 9.30
C ILE A 64 14.75 -0.77 8.95
N PHE A 65 14.00 -1.60 8.20
CA PHE A 65 14.41 -2.98 7.94
C PHE A 65 15.17 -3.17 6.63
N TYR A 66 14.87 -2.37 5.60
CA TYR A 66 15.40 -2.53 4.23
C TYR A 66 16.01 -1.26 3.68
N GLY A 67 15.80 -0.10 4.30
CA GLY A 67 16.25 1.18 3.78
C GLY A 67 17.76 1.36 3.96
N SER A 68 18.46 1.73 2.88
CA SER A 68 19.80 2.26 2.96
C SER A 68 19.84 3.69 3.52
N TRP A 69 18.70 4.39 3.47
CA TRP A 69 18.51 5.78 3.89
C TRP A 69 17.17 5.87 4.62
N LEU A 70 17.18 6.38 5.85
CA LEU A 70 15.95 6.59 6.63
C LEU A 70 15.09 7.69 6.01
N GLY A 71 13.82 7.37 5.74
CA GLY A 71 12.81 8.31 5.29
C GLY A 71 12.44 8.22 3.80
N GLY A 72 13.16 7.46 3.00
CA GLY A 72 12.90 7.32 1.55
C GLY A 72 11.58 6.62 1.27
N PHE A 73 11.38 5.43 1.82
CA PHE A 73 10.13 4.70 1.70
C PHE A 73 8.99 5.39 2.43
N ALA A 74 9.25 5.95 3.63
CA ALA A 74 8.25 6.69 4.38
C ALA A 74 7.70 7.87 3.57
N PHE A 75 8.56 8.62 2.88
CA PHE A 75 8.16 9.74 2.04
C PHE A 75 7.35 9.30 0.82
N ILE A 76 7.81 8.28 0.09
CA ILE A 76 7.12 7.76 -1.11
C ILE A 76 5.73 7.24 -0.76
N TYR A 77 5.62 6.42 0.29
CA TYR A 77 4.35 5.85 0.72
C TYR A 77 3.40 6.91 1.28
N MET A 78 3.94 7.93 1.96
CA MET A 78 3.16 9.08 2.41
C MET A 78 2.57 9.87 1.23
N LEU A 79 3.34 10.06 0.14
CA LEU A 79 2.85 10.71 -1.07
C LEU A 79 1.74 9.90 -1.75
N PHE A 80 1.90 8.58 -1.87
CA PHE A 80 0.84 7.72 -2.38
C PHE A 80 -0.41 7.83 -1.52
N GLY A 81 -0.26 7.79 -0.19
CA GLY A 81 -1.37 7.96 0.73
C GLY A 81 -2.08 9.31 0.59
N PHE A 82 -1.35 10.38 0.30
CA PHE A 82 -1.92 11.69 0.02
C PHE A 82 -2.68 11.72 -1.30
N VAL A 83 -2.06 11.27 -2.39
CA VAL A 83 -2.64 11.30 -3.74
C VAL A 83 -3.89 10.43 -3.81
N ASP A 84 -3.83 9.19 -3.33
CA ASP A 84 -4.98 8.29 -3.32
C ASP A 84 -6.13 8.83 -2.47
N GLY A 85 -5.80 9.50 -1.37
CA GLY A 85 -6.78 10.11 -0.51
C GLY A 85 -7.55 11.29 -1.13
N LEU A 86 -7.05 11.89 -2.23
CA LEU A 86 -7.80 12.88 -3.01
C LEU A 86 -9.02 12.25 -3.67
N PHE A 87 -8.93 10.99 -4.05
CA PHE A 87 -10.01 10.26 -4.70
C PHE A 87 -11.08 9.74 -3.73
N ASN A 88 -10.91 9.90 -2.42
CA ASN A 88 -11.89 9.52 -1.41
C ASN A 88 -13.26 10.17 -1.64
N GLN A 89 -13.32 11.39 -2.19
CA GLN A 89 -14.58 12.09 -2.48
C GLN A 89 -15.38 11.45 -3.63
N ILE A 90 -14.70 10.73 -4.52
CA ILE A 90 -15.30 10.06 -5.67
C ILE A 90 -15.57 8.59 -5.36
N TYR A 91 -15.05 8.10 -4.24
CA TYR A 91 -15.17 6.71 -3.83
C TYR A 91 -16.57 6.40 -3.31
N TYR A 92 -17.22 5.42 -3.91
CA TYR A 92 -18.45 4.80 -3.42
C TYR A 92 -18.11 3.45 -2.82
N SER A 93 -18.63 3.14 -1.64
CA SER A 93 -18.33 1.89 -0.90
C SER A 93 -18.63 0.61 -1.69
N ASP A 94 -19.50 0.67 -2.69
CA ASP A 94 -19.87 -0.46 -3.54
C ASP A 94 -18.94 -0.61 -4.76
N ASP A 95 -18.06 0.35 -5.01
CA ASP A 95 -17.15 0.35 -6.16
C ASP A 95 -15.75 -0.12 -5.74
N ASN A 96 -15.44 -1.39 -6.05
CA ASN A 96 -14.11 -1.97 -5.82
C ASN A 96 -13.09 -1.63 -6.92
N PHE A 97 -13.53 -0.99 -8.00
CA PHE A 97 -12.70 -0.78 -9.18
C PHE A 97 -11.65 0.31 -8.97
N LEU A 98 -12.05 1.42 -8.35
CA LEU A 98 -11.16 2.55 -8.08
C LEU A 98 -9.95 2.19 -7.21
N PRO A 99 -10.10 1.51 -6.05
CA PRO A 99 -8.94 1.11 -5.24
C PRO A 99 -7.99 0.16 -5.96
N ILE A 100 -8.52 -0.76 -6.77
CA ILE A 100 -7.70 -1.72 -7.52
C ILE A 100 -6.86 -1.01 -8.58
N ILE A 101 -7.43 -0.03 -9.29
CA ILE A 101 -6.68 0.79 -10.25
C ILE A 101 -5.58 1.58 -9.52
N MET A 102 -5.90 2.21 -8.37
CA MET A 102 -4.92 2.96 -7.60
C MET A 102 -3.75 2.08 -7.16
N ILE A 103 -4.02 0.88 -6.67
CA ILE A 103 -2.99 -0.10 -6.31
C ILE A 103 -2.07 -0.38 -7.51
N GLY A 104 -2.63 -0.67 -8.69
CA GLY A 104 -1.84 -0.96 -9.89
C GLY A 104 -1.00 0.22 -10.37
N VAL A 105 -1.59 1.43 -10.39
CA VAL A 105 -0.89 2.66 -10.80
C VAL A 105 0.24 2.99 -9.82
N ASN A 106 -0.02 2.91 -8.52
CA ASN A 106 0.98 3.19 -7.49
C ASN A 106 2.14 2.19 -7.53
N ASP A 107 1.86 0.91 -7.75
CA ASP A 107 2.90 -0.11 -7.84
C ASP A 107 3.79 0.10 -9.09
N LEU A 108 3.18 0.48 -10.20
CA LEU A 108 3.91 0.85 -11.41
C LEU A 108 4.80 2.08 -11.18
N VAL A 109 4.24 3.14 -10.58
CA VAL A 109 5.00 4.37 -10.26
C VAL A 109 6.10 4.07 -9.25
N TYR A 110 5.83 3.25 -8.23
CA TYR A 110 6.82 2.79 -7.27
C TYR A 110 7.97 2.07 -7.94
N GLY A 111 7.69 1.11 -8.83
CA GLY A 111 8.72 0.39 -9.59
C GLY A 111 9.59 1.31 -10.44
N ILE A 112 8.99 2.34 -11.08
CA ILE A 112 9.74 3.35 -11.83
C ILE A 112 10.63 4.19 -10.91
N ILE A 113 10.12 4.64 -9.76
CA ILE A 113 10.90 5.41 -8.78
C ILE A 113 12.09 4.57 -8.29
N MET A 114 11.86 3.30 -7.97
CA MET A 114 12.93 2.40 -7.54
C MET A 114 13.96 2.13 -8.63
N TYR A 115 13.52 2.00 -9.89
CA TYR A 115 14.45 1.91 -11.02
C TYR A 115 15.32 3.17 -11.14
N ILE A 116 14.75 4.37 -10.99
CA ILE A 116 15.50 5.63 -11.04
C ILE A 116 16.47 5.70 -9.86
N ALA A 117 16.03 5.35 -8.65
CA ALA A 117 16.84 5.45 -7.45
C ALA A 117 18.03 4.47 -7.42
N TYR A 118 17.80 3.24 -7.85
CA TYR A 118 18.80 2.17 -7.74
C TYR A 118 19.38 1.74 -9.09
N GLY A 119 18.57 1.71 -10.15
CA GLY A 119 18.98 1.24 -11.48
C GLY A 119 19.95 2.19 -12.17
N LEU A 120 19.73 3.49 -12.07
CA LEU A 120 20.64 4.50 -12.61
C LEU A 120 21.99 4.51 -11.88
N LEU A 121 22.00 4.30 -10.57
CA LEU A 121 23.24 4.23 -9.78
C LEU A 121 24.10 3.01 -10.12
N GLN A 122 23.49 1.91 -10.58
CA GLN A 122 24.19 0.68 -10.96
C GLN A 122 24.48 0.57 -12.47
N ASN A 123 24.28 1.65 -13.23
CA ASN A 123 24.53 1.72 -14.68
C ASN A 123 23.76 0.65 -15.52
N HIS A 124 22.58 0.23 -15.06
CA HIS A 124 21.72 -0.71 -15.75
C HIS A 124 20.84 0.07 -16.76
N MET A 125 21.29 0.19 -18.01
CA MET A 125 20.67 1.07 -19.02
C MET A 125 19.45 0.49 -19.75
N HIS A 126 18.93 -0.69 -19.41
CA HIS A 126 17.83 -1.32 -20.15
C HIS A 126 16.48 -1.16 -19.42
N ILE A 127 15.94 0.05 -19.41
CA ILE A 127 14.64 0.36 -18.77
C ILE A 127 13.51 -0.54 -19.29
N LEU A 128 13.44 -0.81 -20.59
CA LEU A 128 12.42 -1.66 -21.19
C LEU A 128 12.47 -3.11 -20.69
N PHE A 129 13.66 -3.62 -20.49
CA PHE A 129 13.86 -4.95 -19.92
C PHE A 129 13.40 -4.98 -18.46
N TYR A 130 13.75 -3.96 -17.68
CA TYR A 130 13.39 -3.85 -16.26
C TYR A 130 11.87 -3.74 -16.08
N ILE A 131 11.21 -2.89 -16.87
CA ILE A 131 9.74 -2.76 -16.85
C ILE A 131 9.09 -4.09 -17.15
N ARG A 132 9.52 -4.80 -18.21
CA ARG A 132 8.89 -6.04 -18.66
C ARG A 132 9.16 -7.22 -17.73
N SER A 133 10.34 -7.29 -17.14
CA SER A 133 10.79 -8.46 -16.38
C SER A 133 10.58 -8.34 -14.88
N ILE A 134 10.44 -7.13 -14.35
CA ILE A 134 10.28 -6.89 -12.91
C ILE A 134 8.99 -6.11 -12.62
N ILE A 135 8.85 -4.89 -13.15
CA ILE A 135 7.73 -4.00 -12.75
C ILE A 135 6.37 -4.58 -13.17
N LEU A 136 6.22 -5.03 -14.41
CA LEU A 136 4.93 -5.57 -14.87
C LEU A 136 4.50 -6.84 -14.13
N PRO A 137 5.37 -7.86 -13.95
CA PRO A 137 4.99 -9.03 -13.15
C PRO A 137 4.70 -8.68 -11.68
N GLU A 138 5.45 -7.76 -11.07
CA GLU A 138 5.20 -7.27 -9.70
C GLU A 138 3.83 -6.62 -9.61
N MET A 139 3.51 -5.70 -10.51
CA MET A 139 2.21 -5.03 -10.58
C MET A 139 1.05 -6.03 -10.71
N VAL A 140 1.17 -7.02 -11.61
CA VAL A 140 0.13 -8.04 -11.78
C VAL A 140 -0.05 -8.85 -10.50
N TYR A 141 1.04 -9.23 -9.84
CA TYR A 141 0.99 -9.99 -8.60
C TYR A 141 0.42 -9.13 -7.46
N THR A 142 0.87 -7.89 -7.33
CA THR A 142 0.35 -6.92 -6.34
C THR A 142 -1.14 -6.68 -6.52
N VAL A 143 -1.62 -6.48 -7.76
CA VAL A 143 -3.05 -6.31 -8.06
C VAL A 143 -3.85 -7.57 -7.72
N ALA A 144 -3.36 -8.76 -8.09
CA ALA A 144 -4.04 -10.01 -7.78
C ALA A 144 -4.21 -10.24 -6.27
N VAL A 145 -3.15 -10.01 -5.50
CA VAL A 145 -3.19 -10.05 -4.02
C VAL A 145 -4.05 -8.90 -3.49
N GLY A 146 -3.99 -7.74 -4.12
CA GLY A 146 -4.74 -6.54 -3.78
C GLY A 146 -6.25 -6.75 -3.82
N ILE A 147 -6.78 -7.48 -4.79
CA ILE A 147 -8.20 -7.81 -4.88
C ILE A 147 -8.69 -8.55 -3.63
N ILE A 148 -7.89 -9.50 -3.14
CA ILE A 148 -8.24 -10.30 -1.95
C ILE A 148 -8.09 -9.46 -0.68
N LEU A 149 -6.94 -8.81 -0.52
CA LEU A 149 -6.64 -8.00 0.67
C LEU A 149 -7.57 -6.80 0.81
N TYR A 150 -7.91 -6.14 -0.28
CA TYR A 150 -8.84 -5.02 -0.27
C TYR A 150 -10.20 -5.41 0.31
N GLN A 151 -10.76 -6.57 -0.05
CA GLN A 151 -12.01 -7.04 0.52
C GLN A 151 -11.93 -7.30 2.03
N ILE A 152 -10.79 -7.80 2.51
CA ILE A 152 -10.55 -7.99 3.94
C ILE A 152 -10.48 -6.62 4.65
N LEU A 153 -9.73 -5.68 4.07
CA LEU A 153 -9.58 -4.33 4.61
C LEU A 153 -10.92 -3.56 4.62
N LEU A 154 -11.74 -3.74 3.60
CA LEU A 154 -13.08 -3.16 3.53
C LEU A 154 -13.95 -3.66 4.69
N ARG A 155 -13.97 -4.98 4.95
CA ARG A 155 -14.72 -5.57 6.08
C ARG A 155 -14.24 -5.03 7.43
N ILE A 156 -12.92 -4.86 7.59
CA ILE A 156 -12.34 -4.27 8.81
C ILE A 156 -12.78 -2.81 8.95
N ASN A 157 -12.78 -2.05 7.85
CA ASN A 157 -13.22 -0.66 7.85
C ASN A 157 -14.69 -0.52 8.23
N ASP A 158 -15.57 -1.30 7.62
CA ASP A 158 -17.01 -1.30 7.89
C ASP A 158 -17.33 -1.68 9.34
N TRP A 159 -16.60 -2.67 9.87
CA TRP A 159 -16.73 -3.05 11.28
C TRP A 159 -16.34 -1.91 12.22
N LEU A 160 -15.28 -1.17 11.89
CA LEU A 160 -14.85 0.00 12.67
C LEU A 160 -15.87 1.13 12.60
N GLU A 161 -16.48 1.38 11.44
CA GLU A 161 -17.48 2.43 11.27
C GLU A 161 -18.79 2.13 12.01
N LYS A 162 -19.31 0.91 11.89
CA LYS A 162 -20.51 0.46 12.60
C LYS A 162 -20.37 0.62 14.11
N LYS A 163 -19.19 0.31 14.64
CA LYS A 163 -18.94 0.37 16.08
C LYS A 163 -18.69 1.79 16.59
N ASN A 164 -18.26 2.71 15.73
CA ASN A 164 -18.13 4.12 16.07
C ASN A 164 -19.51 4.83 16.07
N LYS A 165 -20.40 4.50 15.12
CA LYS A 165 -21.77 5.01 15.08
C LYS A 165 -22.57 4.55 16.30
N GLY A 166 -22.48 3.29 16.69
CA GLY A 166 -23.19 2.78 17.90
C GLY A 166 -22.69 3.36 19.22
N SER A 167 -21.51 3.99 19.28
CA SER A 167 -21.04 4.72 20.49
C SER A 167 -21.51 6.17 20.52
N ALA A 168 -21.98 6.74 19.42
CA ALA A 168 -22.50 8.10 19.34
C ALA A 168 -23.99 8.18 19.70
N ASP A 169 -24.73 7.07 19.60
CA ASP A 169 -26.16 7.01 19.92
C ASP A 169 -26.44 6.85 21.43
N PHE A 170 -25.40 6.75 22.26
CA PHE A 170 -25.52 6.61 23.73
C PHE A 170 -25.07 7.88 24.50
N VAL A 171 -24.90 9.01 23.84
CA VAL A 171 -24.65 10.34 24.45
C VAL A 171 -25.71 11.33 24.00
#